data_a578e7cd0ad4b12b8067670a6d81324f
#
_entry.id   a578e7cd0ad4b12b8067670a6d81324f
#
_cell.length_a   1.000
_cell.length_b   1.000
_cell.length_c   1.000
_cell.angle_alpha   90.00
_cell.angle_beta   90.00
_cell.angle_gamma   90.00
#
_symmetry.space_group_name_H-M   'P 1'
#
loop_
_entity.id
_entity.type
_entity.pdbx_description
1 polymer ?
#
loop_
_entity_poly.entity_id
_entity_poly.type
_entity_poly.pdbx_seq_one_letter_code
_entity_poly.pdbx_strand_id
1 'polypeptide(L)'
;MGTRGAQTRKGYVMDVTFYKCNHCGNVAVKPFDKKVPLSCCGEKMSELVANSTDAAVEKHVPVVSISGNAVHVEVGSVVHPMTDEHLIAFVCLVTEKEYQIAELTSADKPEADFAIAEGDRAIKVYEYCNLHGLWVAEV
;
A
#
# COMPACT_ATOMS: atom_id res chain seq x y z
N MET A 1 -13.28 21.62 -18.03
CA MET A 1 -11.91 21.62 -17.56
C MET A 1 -11.21 20.35 -17.95
N GLY A 2 -9.97 20.44 -18.20
CA GLY A 2 -9.21 19.26 -18.49
C GLY A 2 -9.17 18.33 -17.31
N THR A 3 -8.92 17.06 -17.54
CA THR A 3 -8.70 16.13 -16.46
C THR A 3 -7.40 16.48 -15.76
N ARG A 4 -7.33 16.20 -14.46
CA ARG A 4 -6.10 16.42 -13.74
C ARG A 4 -4.97 15.58 -14.29
N GLY A 5 -5.30 14.37 -14.80
CA GLY A 5 -4.30 13.49 -15.41
C GLY A 5 -3.60 14.15 -16.58
N ALA A 6 -4.37 14.86 -17.44
CA ALA A 6 -3.79 15.55 -18.57
C ALA A 6 -2.89 16.72 -18.15
N GLN A 7 -3.07 17.21 -16.94
CA GLN A 7 -2.32 18.36 -16.42
C GLN A 7 -1.34 17.95 -15.36
N THR A 8 -1.15 16.66 -15.19
CA THR A 8 -0.23 16.14 -14.21
C THR A 8 1.18 16.62 -14.50
N ARG A 9 1.86 16.92 -13.48
CA ARG A 9 3.24 17.33 -13.50
C ARG A 9 4.02 16.44 -14.45
N LYS A 10 4.59 17.05 -15.44
CA LYS A 10 5.38 16.33 -16.41
C LYS A 10 6.54 15.63 -15.71
N GLY A 11 6.70 14.34 -15.98
CA GLY A 11 7.76 13.55 -15.38
C GLY A 11 7.50 13.13 -13.94
N TYR A 12 6.34 13.49 -13.38
CA TYR A 12 6.00 13.10 -12.03
C TYR A 12 5.10 11.86 -12.06
N VAL A 13 5.45 10.86 -11.27
CA VAL A 13 4.63 9.67 -11.06
C VAL A 13 4.31 9.58 -9.59
N MET A 14 3.00 9.54 -9.26
CA MET A 14 2.59 9.39 -7.87
C MET A 14 3.07 8.04 -7.35
N ASP A 15 3.67 8.05 -6.18
CA ASP A 15 4.03 6.85 -5.48
C ASP A 15 4.09 7.16 -3.99
N VAL A 16 4.26 6.13 -3.18
CA VAL A 16 4.37 6.25 -1.74
C VAL A 16 5.49 5.35 -1.27
N THR A 17 6.28 5.85 -0.32
CA THR A 17 7.35 5.08 0.31
C THR A 17 6.96 4.82 1.75
N PHE A 18 7.11 3.59 2.19
CA PHE A 18 6.81 3.19 3.55
C PHE A 18 8.10 2.96 4.32
N TYR A 19 8.12 3.41 5.57
CA TYR A 19 9.28 3.28 6.46
C TYR A 19 8.87 2.48 7.69
N LYS A 20 9.76 1.64 8.19
CA LYS A 20 9.47 0.77 9.32
C LYS A 20 10.49 0.97 10.43
N CYS A 21 10.01 1.03 11.67
CA CYS A 21 10.86 0.95 12.85
C CYS A 21 11.21 -0.52 13.09
N ASN A 22 12.50 -0.84 13.05
CA ASN A 22 12.94 -2.22 13.25
C ASN A 22 12.83 -2.67 14.71
N HIS A 23 12.49 -1.77 15.62
CA HIS A 23 12.37 -2.08 17.03
C HIS A 23 10.91 -2.33 17.43
N CYS A 24 10.01 -1.37 17.19
CA CYS A 24 8.62 -1.50 17.61
C CYS A 24 7.66 -1.92 16.50
N GLY A 25 8.08 -1.84 15.24
CA GLY A 25 7.26 -2.24 14.09
C GLY A 25 6.36 -1.15 13.53
N ASN A 26 6.43 0.08 14.03
CA ASN A 26 5.67 1.19 13.42
C ASN A 26 6.00 1.31 11.94
N VAL A 27 4.97 1.57 11.13
CA VAL A 27 5.12 1.87 9.71
C VAL A 27 4.61 3.28 9.47
N ALA A 28 5.36 4.07 8.72
CA ALA A 28 5.04 5.48 8.48
C ALA A 28 5.25 5.87 7.03
N VAL A 29 4.59 6.95 6.60
CA VAL A 29 4.79 7.57 5.30
C VAL A 29 5.12 9.04 5.50
N LYS A 30 5.72 9.67 4.49
CA LYS A 30 6.01 11.10 4.50
C LYS A 30 5.19 11.79 3.41
N PRO A 31 4.04 12.36 3.73
CA PRO A 31 3.28 13.10 2.72
C PRO A 31 4.06 14.27 2.13
N PHE A 32 4.98 14.82 2.90
CA PHE A 32 5.88 15.88 2.44
C PHE A 32 7.29 15.49 2.89
N ASP A 33 8.10 15.03 1.94
CA ASP A 33 9.43 14.50 2.25
C ASP A 33 10.50 15.58 2.04
N LYS A 34 11.13 15.99 3.13
CA LYS A 34 12.22 16.96 3.11
C LYS A 34 13.58 16.27 3.11
N LYS A 35 13.63 14.97 2.84
CA LYS A 35 14.85 14.17 2.75
C LYS A 35 15.61 14.08 4.07
N VAL A 36 14.88 14.17 5.17
CA VAL A 36 15.42 13.97 6.52
C VAL A 36 14.88 12.64 7.03
N PRO A 37 15.72 11.76 7.56
CA PRO A 37 15.25 10.44 8.02
C PRO A 37 14.23 10.54 9.13
N LEU A 38 13.27 9.62 9.13
CA LEU A 38 12.38 9.42 10.27
C LEU A 38 13.12 8.57 11.29
N SER A 39 12.93 8.88 12.57
CA SER A 39 13.48 8.10 13.67
C SER A 39 12.36 7.60 14.57
N CYS A 40 12.52 6.39 15.08
CA CYS A 40 11.58 5.78 16.02
C CYS A 40 12.36 4.84 16.93
N CYS A 41 12.03 4.86 18.24
CA CYS A 41 12.74 4.04 19.22
C CYS A 41 14.25 4.29 19.22
N GLY A 42 14.65 5.52 18.98
CA GLY A 42 16.07 5.91 19.02
C GLY A 42 16.88 5.49 17.81
N GLU A 43 16.23 4.99 16.77
CA GLU A 43 16.90 4.55 15.55
C GLU A 43 16.23 5.12 14.32
N LYS A 44 17.00 5.22 13.24
CA LYS A 44 16.51 5.61 11.95
C LYS A 44 15.62 4.51 11.39
N MET A 45 14.44 4.89 10.90
CA MET A 45 13.52 3.92 10.29
C MET A 45 14.06 3.47 8.94
N SER A 46 13.79 2.22 8.58
CA SER A 46 14.24 1.63 7.31
C SER A 46 13.16 1.76 6.26
N GLU A 47 13.55 2.02 5.03
CA GLU A 47 12.63 2.01 3.90
C GLU A 47 12.24 0.57 3.59
N LEU A 48 10.93 0.31 3.43
CA LEU A 48 10.43 -0.99 3.00
C LEU A 48 10.53 -1.11 1.49
N VAL A 49 11.02 -2.25 1.02
CA VAL A 49 11.11 -2.55 -0.41
C VAL A 49 10.10 -3.63 -0.73
N ALA A 50 9.15 -3.33 -1.62
CA ALA A 50 8.09 -4.27 -1.96
C ALA A 50 8.63 -5.50 -2.68
N ASN A 51 7.99 -6.65 -2.45
CA ASN A 51 8.28 -7.92 -3.11
C ASN A 51 9.72 -8.41 -2.87
N SER A 52 10.32 -8.02 -1.75
CA SER A 52 11.71 -8.38 -1.45
C SER A 52 11.84 -9.47 -0.39
N THR A 53 10.73 -9.89 0.21
CA THR A 53 10.73 -10.92 1.24
C THR A 53 10.47 -12.29 0.61
N ASP A 54 11.20 -13.31 1.05
CA ASP A 54 11.00 -14.69 0.60
C ASP A 54 9.79 -15.27 1.33
N ALA A 55 8.64 -15.27 0.68
CA ALA A 55 7.38 -15.79 1.22
C ALA A 55 6.45 -16.14 0.07
N ALA A 56 5.30 -16.74 0.41
CA ALA A 56 4.34 -17.23 -0.58
C ALA A 56 3.74 -16.06 -1.37
N VAL A 57 4.09 -15.97 -2.65
CA VAL A 57 3.60 -14.92 -3.56
C VAL A 57 2.08 -14.96 -3.67
N GLU A 58 1.50 -16.16 -3.81
CA GLU A 58 0.05 -16.37 -3.97
C GLU A 58 -0.76 -15.91 -2.76
N LYS A 59 -0.11 -15.74 -1.58
CA LYS A 59 -0.79 -15.25 -0.38
C LYS A 59 -0.56 -13.76 -0.14
N HIS A 60 0.35 -13.13 -0.86
CA HIS A 60 0.78 -11.77 -0.54
C HIS A 60 0.57 -10.76 -1.65
N VAL A 61 0.72 -11.14 -2.92
CA VAL A 61 0.55 -10.18 -4.01
C VAL A 61 -0.92 -9.82 -4.15
N PRO A 62 -1.29 -8.54 -4.05
CA PRO A 62 -2.69 -8.13 -4.17
C PRO A 62 -3.31 -8.52 -5.49
N VAL A 63 -4.58 -8.93 -5.45
CA VAL A 63 -5.41 -9.18 -6.63
C VAL A 63 -6.42 -8.04 -6.73
N VAL A 64 -6.40 -7.33 -7.84
CA VAL A 64 -7.16 -6.08 -8.00
C VAL A 64 -8.26 -6.27 -9.03
N SER A 65 -9.48 -5.85 -8.68
CA SER A 65 -10.64 -5.85 -9.58
C SER A 65 -11.20 -4.43 -9.64
N ILE A 66 -11.45 -3.93 -10.84
CA ILE A 66 -11.92 -2.57 -11.04
C ILE A 66 -13.27 -2.60 -11.76
N SER A 67 -14.22 -1.82 -11.24
CA SER A 67 -15.54 -1.64 -11.83
C SER A 67 -15.91 -0.16 -11.72
N GLY A 68 -15.79 0.58 -12.82
CA GLY A 68 -16.02 2.01 -12.81
C GLY A 68 -15.04 2.71 -11.87
N ASN A 69 -15.57 3.42 -10.88
CA ASN A 69 -14.74 4.11 -9.87
C ASN A 69 -14.47 3.26 -8.65
N ALA A 70 -14.93 2.01 -8.63
CA ALA A 70 -14.74 1.12 -7.49
C ALA A 70 -13.56 0.20 -7.73
N VAL A 71 -12.69 0.09 -6.74
CA VAL A 71 -11.51 -0.79 -6.78
C VAL A 71 -11.63 -1.75 -5.62
N HIS A 72 -11.67 -3.05 -5.91
CA HIS A 72 -11.70 -4.10 -4.90
C HIS A 72 -10.36 -4.83 -4.89
N VAL A 73 -9.81 -5.03 -3.71
CA VAL A 73 -8.50 -5.67 -3.53
C VAL A 73 -8.65 -6.87 -2.61
N GLU A 74 -8.15 -8.01 -3.05
CA GLU A 74 -8.01 -9.19 -2.20
C GLU A 74 -6.53 -9.52 -2.06
N VAL A 75 -6.11 -9.90 -0.86
CA VAL A 75 -4.73 -10.30 -0.58
C VAL A 75 -4.73 -11.77 -0.25
N GLY A 76 -4.24 -12.64 -1.06
CA GLY A 76 -3.78 -12.62 -2.44
C GLY A 76 -4.69 -13.55 -3.22
N SER A 77 -4.21 -14.27 -4.24
CA SER A 77 -5.02 -15.26 -4.94
C SER A 77 -5.39 -16.45 -4.05
N VAL A 78 -4.58 -16.74 -3.04
CA VAL A 78 -4.88 -17.68 -1.96
C VAL A 78 -5.04 -16.86 -0.68
N VAL A 79 -6.10 -17.12 0.07
CA VAL A 79 -6.48 -16.31 1.23
C VAL A 79 -5.36 -16.23 2.25
N HIS A 80 -5.00 -15.01 2.64
CA HIS A 80 -3.98 -14.75 3.66
C HIS A 80 -4.60 -14.89 5.04
N PRO A 81 -3.86 -15.43 6.04
CA PRO A 81 -4.38 -15.48 7.41
C PRO A 81 -4.59 -14.07 7.98
N MET A 82 -5.58 -13.97 8.89
CA MET A 82 -5.90 -12.73 9.60
C MET A 82 -6.04 -13.05 11.07
N THR A 83 -4.91 -13.08 11.77
CA THR A 83 -4.87 -13.26 13.23
C THR A 83 -4.10 -12.09 13.83
N ASP A 84 -4.17 -11.90 15.14
CA ASP A 84 -3.43 -10.80 15.78
C ASP A 84 -1.93 -10.93 15.57
N GLU A 85 -1.42 -12.15 15.46
CA GLU A 85 0.00 -12.41 15.30
C GLU A 85 0.46 -12.39 13.84
N HIS A 86 -0.46 -12.63 12.90
CA HIS A 86 -0.13 -12.71 11.48
C HIS A 86 -1.29 -12.20 10.66
N LEU A 87 -1.15 -10.99 10.13
CA LEU A 87 -2.25 -10.34 9.40
C LEU A 87 -1.74 -9.39 8.33
N ILE A 88 -2.64 -9.04 7.42
CA ILE A 88 -2.45 -7.91 6.53
C ILE A 88 -2.85 -6.68 7.31
N ALA A 89 -1.89 -5.80 7.60
CA ALA A 89 -2.12 -4.65 8.45
C ALA A 89 -2.76 -3.49 7.70
N PHE A 90 -2.45 -3.35 6.42
CA PHE A 90 -3.08 -2.33 5.59
C PHE A 90 -2.95 -2.67 4.11
N VAL A 91 -3.83 -2.04 3.32
CA VAL A 91 -3.79 -2.06 1.86
C VAL A 91 -3.75 -0.61 1.41
N CYS A 92 -2.87 -0.29 0.46
CA CYS A 92 -2.72 1.08 -0.04
C CYS A 92 -2.92 1.10 -1.55
N LEU A 93 -3.95 1.82 -1.99
CA LEU A 93 -4.19 2.07 -3.40
C LEU A 93 -3.46 3.34 -3.81
N VAL A 94 -2.65 3.26 -4.85
CA VAL A 94 -2.01 4.43 -5.47
C VAL A 94 -2.71 4.73 -6.78
N THR A 95 -3.17 5.97 -6.93
CA THR A 95 -3.78 6.46 -8.16
C THR A 95 -2.83 7.45 -8.82
N GLU A 96 -3.24 8.02 -9.95
CA GLU A 96 -2.42 9.06 -10.58
C GLU A 96 -2.23 10.30 -9.70
N LYS A 97 -3.17 10.57 -8.80
CA LYS A 97 -3.22 11.84 -8.07
C LYS A 97 -3.11 11.73 -6.56
N GLU A 98 -3.29 10.55 -6.01
CA GLU A 98 -3.32 10.38 -4.55
C GLU A 98 -3.01 8.95 -4.17
N TYR A 99 -2.93 8.68 -2.87
CA TYR A 99 -2.95 7.33 -2.36
C TYR A 99 -3.96 7.26 -1.22
N GLN A 100 -4.55 6.08 -1.03
CA GLN A 100 -5.54 5.82 0.01
C GLN A 100 -5.08 4.59 0.80
N ILE A 101 -5.15 4.67 2.11
CA ILE A 101 -4.72 3.57 2.98
C ILE A 101 -5.93 3.06 3.77
N ALA A 102 -6.20 1.77 3.63
CA ALA A 102 -7.21 1.07 4.43
C ALA A 102 -6.48 0.24 5.48
N GLU A 103 -6.72 0.54 6.76
CA GLU A 103 -6.14 -0.22 7.86
C GLU A 103 -7.04 -1.40 8.18
N LEU A 104 -6.42 -2.56 8.42
CA LEU A 104 -7.14 -3.80 8.71
C LEU A 104 -6.74 -4.33 10.08
N THR A 105 -7.64 -5.13 10.66
CA THR A 105 -7.40 -5.82 11.93
C THR A 105 -7.67 -7.31 11.75
N SER A 106 -7.39 -8.08 12.78
CA SER A 106 -7.68 -9.53 12.76
C SER A 106 -9.17 -9.84 12.63
N ALA A 107 -10.03 -8.86 12.86
CA ALA A 107 -11.49 -9.03 12.69
C ALA A 107 -11.92 -8.86 11.23
N ASP A 108 -11.04 -8.36 10.37
CA ASP A 108 -11.33 -8.11 8.96
C ASP A 108 -10.89 -9.26 8.07
N LYS A 109 -11.49 -9.35 6.89
CA LYS A 109 -10.96 -10.20 5.83
C LYS A 109 -9.76 -9.49 5.20
N PRO A 110 -8.84 -10.21 4.54
CA PRO A 110 -7.70 -9.58 3.87
C PRO A 110 -8.14 -8.95 2.55
N GLU A 111 -9.01 -7.99 2.63
CA GLU A 111 -9.65 -7.31 1.49
C GLU A 111 -9.82 -5.84 1.79
N ALA A 112 -9.88 -5.03 0.75
CA ALA A 112 -10.19 -3.62 0.89
C ALA A 112 -10.95 -3.13 -0.34
N ASP A 113 -11.86 -2.17 -0.12
CA ASP A 113 -12.62 -1.53 -1.19
C ASP A 113 -12.30 -0.05 -1.19
N PHE A 114 -12.08 0.49 -2.38
CA PHE A 114 -11.75 1.91 -2.56
C PHE A 114 -12.67 2.52 -3.60
N ALA A 115 -12.90 3.82 -3.49
CA ALA A 115 -13.55 4.62 -4.51
C ALA A 115 -12.54 5.65 -5.00
N ILE A 116 -12.42 5.80 -6.32
CA ILE A 116 -11.52 6.79 -6.89
C ILE A 116 -12.32 7.92 -7.51
N ALA A 117 -11.72 9.10 -7.53
CA ALA A 117 -12.36 10.30 -8.04
C ALA A 117 -12.55 10.22 -9.55
N GLU A 118 -13.57 10.90 -10.03
CA GLU A 118 -13.80 11.04 -11.45
C GLU A 118 -12.56 11.61 -12.13
N GLY A 119 -12.11 10.98 -13.20
CA GLY A 119 -10.94 11.44 -13.95
C GLY A 119 -9.61 10.95 -13.40
N ASP A 120 -9.61 10.25 -12.28
CA ASP A 120 -8.42 9.61 -11.73
C ASP A 120 -8.40 8.14 -12.14
N ARG A 121 -7.29 7.45 -11.93
CA ARG A 121 -7.23 6.00 -12.20
C ARG A 121 -6.22 5.32 -11.30
N ALA A 122 -6.47 4.05 -11.03
CA ALA A 122 -5.61 3.21 -10.22
C ALA A 122 -4.31 2.89 -10.96
N ILE A 123 -3.20 2.92 -10.25
CA ILE A 123 -1.86 2.66 -10.80
C ILE A 123 -1.29 1.37 -10.22
N LYS A 124 -1.33 1.22 -8.90
CA LYS A 124 -0.78 0.04 -8.22
C LYS A 124 -1.40 -0.08 -6.85
N VAL A 125 -1.25 -1.25 -6.25
CA VAL A 125 -1.75 -1.54 -4.91
C VAL A 125 -0.64 -2.17 -4.09
N TYR A 126 -0.39 -1.60 -2.91
CA TYR A 126 0.50 -2.19 -1.91
C TYR A 126 -0.33 -2.88 -0.83
N GLU A 127 0.25 -3.88 -0.21
CA GLU A 127 -0.23 -4.41 1.05
C GLU A 127 0.95 -4.66 1.98
N TYR A 128 0.70 -4.67 3.29
CA TYR A 128 1.73 -4.93 4.27
C TYR A 128 1.32 -6.06 5.20
N CYS A 129 2.12 -7.13 5.19
CA CYS A 129 2.00 -8.25 6.11
C CYS A 129 3.00 -8.02 7.25
N ASN A 130 2.55 -8.09 8.50
CA ASN A 130 3.42 -7.80 9.63
C ASN A 130 4.59 -8.79 9.76
N LEU A 131 4.48 -9.98 9.18
CA LEU A 131 5.57 -10.98 9.22
C LEU A 131 6.37 -11.03 7.93
N HIS A 132 5.76 -10.74 6.78
CA HIS A 132 6.39 -10.97 5.48
C HIS A 132 6.58 -9.70 4.66
N GLY A 133 6.34 -8.53 5.24
CA GLY A 133 6.72 -7.26 4.64
C GLY A 133 5.74 -6.69 3.62
N LEU A 134 6.26 -5.83 2.78
CA LEU A 134 5.49 -5.04 1.82
C LEU A 134 5.45 -5.76 0.47
N TRP A 135 4.28 -5.75 -0.16
CA TRP A 135 4.06 -6.35 -1.48
C TRP A 135 3.31 -5.37 -2.36
N VAL A 136 3.51 -5.47 -3.67
CA VAL A 136 2.87 -4.55 -4.62
C VAL A 136 2.44 -5.31 -5.86
N ALA A 137 1.31 -4.90 -6.43
CA ALA A 137 0.84 -5.33 -7.74
C ALA A 137 0.56 -4.10 -8.58
N GLU A 138 0.99 -4.12 -9.84
CA GLU A 138 0.63 -3.09 -10.82
C GLU A 138 -0.79 -3.34 -11.28
N VAL A 139 -1.49 -2.27 -11.62
CA VAL A 139 -2.86 -2.36 -12.16
C VAL A 139 -2.84 -2.30 -13.67
#